data_df2a85e6eb378e51518b8a221844ea2a
#
_entry.id   df2a85e6eb378e51518b8a221844ea2a
#
_cell.length_a   1.000
_cell.length_b   1.000
_cell.length_c   1.000
_cell.angle_alpha   90.00
_cell.angle_beta   90.00
_cell.angle_gamma   90.00
#
_symmetry.space_group_name_H-M   'P 1'
#
loop_
_entity.id
_entity.type
_entity.pdbx_description
1 polymer ?
#
loop_
_entity_poly.entity_id
_entity_poly.type
_entity_poly.pdbx_seq_one_letter_code
_entity_poly.pdbx_strand_id
1 'polypeptide(L)'
;MLAWHLGWRYLCKRRAAWLAFFAITLTVAVPVVVIGVIQGFLDVTTRQARANESDLTATSPWFGDGIPDTAQGRKTITSVPGVALISPFVSQYGLLVPRLARNESDQGVPALIEGVDWAADTAIGRLSPGMLHPPPVENLSAPALLPTERGTGFLTPTWRANLALCGFDFAAALGCGPLPIAPRQRPPIGVVTGREVLYSSGIRVGMPVQVAAGTGTKISGEISDTIGTGILEIDRFAVLIPLGHGQVLAGYQGKGGKAKQVGGWRIQATPDLPLKPLSDEVQDATGLRVDTWMQRRGNMVKSMELQRNIMALVMVAIQAIAVFIVYAVFSTLVAEKRHDIGVLLGLGARRRDIAGAFLLAGLAACVLGGISGWLLGWGVLAGLNPLSKALNMPLFPQDVIYTPEAPTSFDPLIPLFFISVMSVVGVIAVALPAWRAARIVPVDILREGA
;
A
#
# COMPACT_ATOMS: atom_id res chain seq x y z
N MET A 1 -3.29 32.73 -40.34
CA MET A 1 -1.99 33.26 -39.85
C MET A 1 -2.15 34.40 -38.84
N LEU A 2 -3.03 35.37 -39.05
CA LEU A 2 -3.24 36.53 -38.16
C LEU A 2 -3.66 36.11 -36.73
N ALA A 3 -4.62 35.19 -36.61
CA ALA A 3 -5.12 34.69 -35.31
C ALA A 3 -4.03 34.03 -34.43
N TRP A 4 -3.11 33.30 -35.05
CA TRP A 4 -1.99 32.66 -34.33
C TRP A 4 -0.97 33.68 -33.81
N HIS A 5 -0.58 34.67 -34.65
CA HIS A 5 0.36 35.72 -34.24
C HIS A 5 -0.19 36.63 -33.12
N LEU A 6 -1.46 36.98 -33.21
CA LEU A 6 -2.14 37.78 -32.19
C LEU A 6 -2.29 37.00 -30.91
N GLY A 7 -2.71 35.72 -30.94
CA GLY A 7 -2.88 34.87 -29.76
C GLY A 7 -1.57 34.67 -29.00
N TRP A 8 -0.48 34.37 -29.69
CA TRP A 8 0.84 34.19 -29.11
C TRP A 8 1.40 35.47 -28.47
N ARG A 9 1.23 36.63 -29.14
CA ARG A 9 1.67 37.94 -28.62
C ARG A 9 0.89 38.36 -27.36
N TYR A 10 -0.40 37.99 -27.27
CA TYR A 10 -1.21 38.26 -26.08
C TYR A 10 -0.79 37.37 -24.88
N LEU A 11 -0.38 36.13 -25.13
CA LEU A 11 0.08 35.22 -24.09
C LEU A 11 1.43 35.68 -23.50
N CYS A 12 2.40 36.09 -24.33
CA CYS A 12 3.77 36.34 -23.87
C CYS A 12 3.97 37.73 -23.22
N LYS A 13 3.19 38.77 -23.59
CA LYS A 13 3.47 40.14 -23.17
C LYS A 13 2.66 40.66 -21.98
N ARG A 14 1.70 39.90 -21.42
CA ARG A 14 0.80 40.39 -20.39
C ARG A 14 0.90 39.60 -19.08
N ARG A 15 0.96 40.37 -17.95
CA ARG A 15 0.99 39.77 -16.60
C ARG A 15 -0.24 38.93 -16.30
N ALA A 16 -1.41 39.32 -16.81
CA ALA A 16 -2.65 38.54 -16.64
C ALA A 16 -2.59 37.15 -17.28
N ALA A 17 -1.99 37.02 -18.48
CA ALA A 17 -1.83 35.71 -19.14
C ALA A 17 -0.89 34.78 -18.36
N TRP A 18 0.13 35.32 -17.72
CA TRP A 18 1.01 34.56 -16.83
C TRP A 18 0.29 34.05 -15.59
N LEU A 19 -0.64 34.83 -15.01
CA LEU A 19 -1.48 34.36 -13.91
C LEU A 19 -2.33 33.16 -14.31
N ALA A 20 -2.96 33.21 -15.51
CA ALA A 20 -3.70 32.06 -16.04
C ALA A 20 -2.79 30.84 -16.24
N PHE A 21 -1.62 31.04 -16.83
CA PHE A 21 -0.64 29.97 -17.06
C PHE A 21 -0.22 29.34 -15.73
N PHE A 22 0.19 30.10 -14.73
CA PHE A 22 0.57 29.57 -13.41
C PHE A 22 -0.60 28.88 -12.70
N ALA A 23 -1.81 29.45 -12.78
CA ALA A 23 -3.00 28.82 -12.21
C ALA A 23 -3.26 27.45 -12.83
N ILE A 24 -3.19 27.33 -14.17
CA ILE A 24 -3.36 26.08 -14.88
C ILE A 24 -2.23 25.10 -14.53
N THR A 25 -0.98 25.57 -14.49
CA THR A 25 0.18 24.77 -14.11
C THR A 25 -0.02 24.15 -12.72
N LEU A 26 -0.39 24.97 -11.74
CA LEU A 26 -0.62 24.50 -10.38
C LEU A 26 -1.80 23.53 -10.28
N THR A 27 -2.87 23.81 -11.03
CA THR A 27 -4.09 22.99 -11.03
C THR A 27 -3.87 21.59 -11.63
N VAL A 28 -2.90 21.44 -12.53
CA VAL A 28 -2.50 20.12 -13.06
C VAL A 28 -1.44 19.49 -12.18
N ALA A 29 -0.48 20.26 -11.65
CA ALA A 29 0.60 19.74 -10.80
C ALA A 29 0.09 19.12 -9.49
N VAL A 30 -0.86 19.78 -8.81
CA VAL A 30 -1.39 19.31 -7.53
C VAL A 30 -2.05 17.92 -7.64
N PRO A 31 -3.00 17.67 -8.56
CA PRO A 31 -3.56 16.34 -8.79
C PRO A 31 -2.49 15.27 -9.13
N VAL A 32 -1.52 15.61 -9.96
CA VAL A 32 -0.44 14.68 -10.33
C VAL A 32 0.35 14.25 -9.10
N VAL A 33 0.71 15.17 -8.21
CA VAL A 33 1.43 14.87 -6.97
C VAL A 33 0.56 14.06 -6.03
N VAL A 34 -0.65 14.52 -5.74
CA VAL A 34 -1.55 13.88 -4.77
C VAL A 34 -1.92 12.46 -5.19
N ILE A 35 -2.33 12.29 -6.46
CA ILE A 35 -2.70 10.97 -6.98
C ILE A 35 -1.47 10.07 -7.09
N GLY A 36 -0.32 10.59 -7.50
CA GLY A 36 0.93 9.84 -7.59
C GLY A 36 1.38 9.27 -6.24
N VAL A 37 1.24 10.04 -5.15
CA VAL A 37 1.53 9.57 -3.78
C VAL A 37 0.48 8.54 -3.34
N ILE A 38 -0.82 8.82 -3.54
CA ILE A 38 -1.89 7.92 -3.12
C ILE A 38 -1.81 6.58 -3.86
N GLN A 39 -1.58 6.59 -5.16
CA GLN A 39 -1.43 5.35 -5.92
C GLN A 39 -0.18 4.58 -5.51
N GLY A 40 0.94 5.27 -5.31
CA GLY A 40 2.14 4.65 -4.78
C GLY A 40 1.89 3.96 -3.44
N PHE A 41 1.18 4.63 -2.53
CA PHE A 41 0.76 4.05 -1.25
C PHE A 41 -0.16 2.84 -1.41
N LEU A 42 -1.17 2.93 -2.27
CA LEU A 42 -2.09 1.83 -2.57
C LEU A 42 -1.36 0.62 -3.15
N ASP A 43 -0.43 0.85 -4.08
CA ASP A 43 0.37 -0.20 -4.70
C ASP A 43 1.26 -0.92 -3.69
N VAL A 44 1.94 -0.17 -2.82
CA VAL A 44 2.78 -0.76 -1.75
C VAL A 44 1.92 -1.55 -0.78
N THR A 45 0.82 -0.97 -0.30
CA THR A 45 -0.07 -1.61 0.66
C THR A 45 -0.72 -2.88 0.08
N THR A 46 -1.15 -2.83 -1.18
CA THR A 46 -1.73 -3.99 -1.87
C THR A 46 -0.69 -5.09 -2.07
N ARG A 47 0.54 -4.75 -2.48
CA ARG A 47 1.64 -5.72 -2.60
C ARG A 47 2.00 -6.33 -1.26
N GLN A 48 2.09 -5.53 -0.21
CA GLN A 48 2.36 -6.02 1.16
C GLN A 48 1.24 -6.92 1.66
N ALA A 49 -0.03 -6.53 1.46
CA ALA A 49 -1.16 -7.36 1.82
C ALA A 49 -1.14 -8.72 1.10
N ARG A 50 -0.88 -8.71 -0.20
CA ARG A 50 -0.79 -9.94 -1.00
C ARG A 50 0.43 -10.79 -0.63
N ALA A 51 1.56 -10.19 -0.33
CA ALA A 51 2.77 -10.92 0.06
C ALA A 51 2.66 -11.59 1.43
N ASN A 52 1.85 -11.02 2.34
CA ASN A 52 1.68 -11.55 3.70
C ASN A 52 0.47 -12.48 3.85
N GLU A 53 -0.43 -12.47 2.87
CA GLU A 53 -1.57 -13.38 2.84
C GLU A 53 -1.44 -14.35 1.67
N SER A 54 -1.96 -15.57 1.86
CA SER A 54 -2.15 -16.50 0.75
C SER A 54 -3.22 -16.00 -0.21
N ASP A 55 -3.18 -16.40 -1.46
CA ASP A 55 -4.19 -16.01 -2.46
C ASP A 55 -5.61 -16.36 -2.02
N LEU A 56 -5.80 -17.57 -1.45
CA LEU A 56 -7.05 -18.03 -0.87
C LEU A 56 -6.84 -18.60 0.53
N THR A 57 -7.87 -18.54 1.35
CA THR A 57 -7.88 -19.17 2.67
C THR A 57 -9.17 -19.94 2.84
N ALA A 58 -9.03 -21.25 3.07
CA ALA A 58 -10.13 -22.15 3.36
C ALA A 58 -10.25 -22.35 4.87
N THR A 59 -11.42 -22.04 5.44
CA THR A 59 -11.73 -22.14 6.87
C THR A 59 -13.03 -22.91 7.07
N SER A 60 -13.29 -23.36 8.30
CA SER A 60 -14.58 -23.91 8.65
C SER A 60 -15.70 -22.91 8.40
N PRO A 61 -16.85 -23.30 7.87
CA PRO A 61 -18.02 -22.44 7.77
C PRO A 61 -18.58 -22.07 9.16
N TRP A 62 -18.27 -22.84 10.19
CA TRP A 62 -18.70 -22.63 11.57
C TRP A 62 -17.59 -22.00 12.39
N PHE A 63 -17.92 -20.94 13.09
CA PHE A 63 -16.94 -20.20 13.89
C PHE A 63 -16.44 -21.06 15.06
N GLY A 64 -15.11 -21.21 15.16
CA GLY A 64 -14.48 -21.92 16.26
C GLY A 64 -14.27 -23.42 16.05
N ASP A 65 -14.82 -24.00 15.01
CA ASP A 65 -14.61 -25.40 14.69
C ASP A 65 -13.31 -25.61 13.93
N GLY A 66 -12.50 -26.55 14.41
CA GLY A 66 -11.30 -26.99 13.68
C GLY A 66 -11.68 -27.94 12.55
N ILE A 67 -10.89 -27.93 11.50
CA ILE A 67 -11.04 -28.81 10.35
C ILE A 67 -10.12 -30.02 10.56
N PRO A 68 -10.60 -31.27 10.39
CA PRO A 68 -9.75 -32.46 10.48
C PRO A 68 -8.61 -32.41 9.45
N ASP A 69 -7.37 -32.42 9.92
CA ASP A 69 -6.19 -32.44 9.05
C ASP A 69 -5.94 -33.85 8.56
N THR A 70 -6.65 -34.25 7.51
CA THR A 70 -6.56 -35.56 6.89
C THR A 70 -5.82 -35.50 5.57
N ALA A 71 -5.11 -36.61 5.23
CA ALA A 71 -4.46 -36.71 3.93
C ALA A 71 -5.47 -36.65 2.76
N GLN A 72 -6.71 -37.12 2.99
CA GLN A 72 -7.78 -37.03 2.01
C GLN A 72 -8.22 -35.58 1.78
N GLY A 73 -8.42 -34.78 2.86
CA GLY A 73 -8.79 -33.37 2.73
C GLY A 73 -7.73 -32.56 1.99
N ARG A 74 -6.45 -32.80 2.31
CA ARG A 74 -5.33 -32.17 1.59
C ARG A 74 -5.33 -32.54 0.10
N LYS A 75 -5.55 -33.83 -0.23
CA LYS A 75 -5.64 -34.28 -1.62
C LYS A 75 -6.80 -33.67 -2.38
N THR A 76 -7.96 -33.53 -1.74
CA THR A 76 -9.14 -32.89 -2.36
C THR A 76 -8.83 -31.46 -2.75
N ILE A 77 -8.18 -30.65 -1.87
CA ILE A 77 -7.81 -29.28 -2.18
C ILE A 77 -6.77 -29.22 -3.30
N THR A 78 -5.72 -30.06 -3.22
CA THR A 78 -4.63 -30.04 -4.22
C THR A 78 -5.04 -30.64 -5.57
N SER A 79 -6.15 -31.39 -5.65
CA SER A 79 -6.67 -31.90 -6.92
C SER A 79 -7.45 -30.85 -7.73
N VAL A 80 -7.82 -29.73 -7.13
CA VAL A 80 -8.50 -28.65 -7.86
C VAL A 80 -7.51 -27.98 -8.82
N PRO A 81 -7.86 -27.89 -10.12
CA PRO A 81 -6.99 -27.22 -11.10
C PRO A 81 -6.76 -25.76 -10.71
N GLY A 82 -5.50 -25.37 -10.68
CA GLY A 82 -5.13 -23.99 -10.29
C GLY A 82 -4.67 -23.81 -8.85
N VAL A 83 -4.73 -24.83 -8.01
CA VAL A 83 -4.10 -24.85 -6.69
C VAL A 83 -2.64 -25.29 -6.84
N ALA A 84 -1.70 -24.40 -6.49
CA ALA A 84 -0.27 -24.68 -6.57
C ALA A 84 0.27 -25.29 -5.27
N LEU A 85 0.02 -24.64 -4.13
CA LEU A 85 0.53 -25.05 -2.81
C LEU A 85 -0.53 -24.81 -1.73
N ILE A 86 -0.43 -25.59 -0.65
CA ILE A 86 -1.28 -25.43 0.53
C ILE A 86 -0.45 -25.42 1.82
N SER A 87 -0.85 -24.63 2.81
CA SER A 87 -0.26 -24.64 4.15
C SER A 87 -1.34 -24.66 5.22
N PRO A 88 -1.28 -25.59 6.18
CA PRO A 88 -2.18 -25.62 7.31
C PRO A 88 -1.83 -24.53 8.33
N PHE A 89 -2.84 -23.96 8.97
CA PHE A 89 -2.62 -22.99 10.04
C PHE A 89 -3.66 -23.14 11.16
N VAL A 90 -3.30 -22.56 12.32
CA VAL A 90 -4.20 -22.34 13.44
C VAL A 90 -4.09 -20.89 13.85
N SER A 91 -5.19 -20.17 13.99
CA SER A 91 -5.19 -18.77 14.40
C SER A 91 -6.13 -18.57 15.58
N GLN A 92 -5.67 -17.86 16.61
CA GLN A 92 -6.46 -17.55 17.79
C GLN A 92 -5.93 -16.31 18.52
N TYR A 93 -6.80 -15.64 19.24
CA TYR A 93 -6.39 -14.54 20.11
C TYR A 93 -5.86 -15.06 21.45
N GLY A 94 -4.88 -14.36 22.00
CA GLY A 94 -4.28 -14.69 23.26
C GLY A 94 -3.40 -13.56 23.80
N LEU A 95 -2.50 -13.94 24.72
CA LEU A 95 -1.57 -13.03 25.36
C LEU A 95 -0.14 -13.58 25.26
N LEU A 96 0.79 -12.68 24.98
CA LEU A 96 2.22 -12.92 25.11
C LEU A 96 2.70 -12.33 26.44
N VAL A 97 3.19 -13.16 27.35
CA VAL A 97 3.59 -12.76 28.70
C VAL A 97 5.08 -12.97 28.87
N PRO A 98 5.88 -11.91 29.13
CA PRO A 98 7.30 -12.05 29.47
C PRO A 98 7.47 -12.83 30.78
N ARG A 99 8.45 -13.73 30.86
CA ARG A 99 8.67 -14.58 32.03
C ARG A 99 9.59 -13.97 33.11
N LEU A 100 10.23 -12.85 32.78
CA LEU A 100 11.17 -12.15 33.65
C LEU A 100 10.50 -11.12 34.59
N ALA A 101 9.20 -11.09 34.58
CA ALA A 101 8.42 -10.20 35.41
C ALA A 101 8.66 -10.49 36.90
N ARG A 102 9.40 -9.61 37.58
CA ARG A 102 9.56 -9.59 39.01
C ARG A 102 8.43 -8.85 39.75
N ASN A 103 7.57 -8.16 39.01
CA ASN A 103 6.45 -7.38 39.56
C ASN A 103 5.13 -7.83 38.92
N GLU A 104 4.06 -7.86 39.72
CA GLU A 104 2.69 -8.20 39.32
C GLU A 104 2.08 -7.27 38.25
N SER A 105 2.80 -6.24 37.81
CA SER A 105 2.37 -5.28 36.79
C SER A 105 2.68 -5.70 35.37
N ASP A 106 3.32 -6.82 35.11
CA ASP A 106 3.62 -7.26 33.74
C ASP A 106 2.36 -7.86 33.10
N GLN A 107 1.56 -6.96 32.60
CA GLN A 107 0.39 -7.28 31.81
C GLN A 107 0.83 -7.95 30.50
N GLY A 108 0.25 -9.10 30.20
CA GLY A 108 0.48 -9.76 28.93
C GLY A 108 0.07 -8.85 27.76
N VAL A 109 0.85 -8.87 26.70
CA VAL A 109 0.57 -8.13 25.48
C VAL A 109 -0.48 -8.91 24.67
N PRO A 110 -1.60 -8.27 24.26
CA PRO A 110 -2.55 -8.91 23.36
C PRO A 110 -1.86 -9.38 22.09
N ALA A 111 -2.13 -10.61 21.68
CA ALA A 111 -1.49 -11.23 20.54
C ALA A 111 -2.48 -12.02 19.68
N LEU A 112 -2.28 -11.98 18.39
CA LEU A 112 -2.85 -12.92 17.43
C LEU A 112 -1.85 -14.08 17.28
N ILE A 113 -2.17 -15.20 17.92
CA ILE A 113 -1.29 -16.37 17.94
C ILE A 113 -1.60 -17.20 16.70
N GLU A 114 -0.59 -17.39 15.87
CA GLU A 114 -0.67 -18.23 14.68
C GLU A 114 0.27 -19.44 14.82
N GLY A 115 -0.33 -20.63 14.83
CA GLY A 115 0.39 -21.90 14.64
C GLY A 115 0.60 -22.13 13.17
N VAL A 116 1.85 -22.18 12.71
CA VAL A 116 2.21 -22.26 11.30
C VAL A 116 3.15 -23.43 11.02
N ASP A 117 3.00 -24.03 9.85
CA ASP A 117 4.00 -24.92 9.29
C ASP A 117 5.04 -24.05 8.57
N TRP A 118 6.21 -23.89 9.17
CA TRP A 118 7.25 -22.97 8.66
C TRP A 118 7.66 -23.28 7.24
N ALA A 119 7.84 -24.57 6.93
CA ALA A 119 8.27 -24.99 5.60
C ALA A 119 7.19 -24.71 4.53
N ALA A 120 5.95 -25.07 4.82
CA ALA A 120 4.83 -24.86 3.91
C ALA A 120 4.51 -23.36 3.73
N ASP A 121 4.51 -22.57 4.81
CA ASP A 121 4.25 -21.13 4.74
C ASP A 121 5.39 -20.38 4.01
N THR A 122 6.63 -20.82 4.16
CA THR A 122 7.76 -20.27 3.39
C THR A 122 7.65 -20.62 1.91
N ALA A 123 7.22 -21.84 1.59
CA ALA A 123 7.01 -22.27 0.19
C ALA A 123 5.91 -21.46 -0.50
N ILE A 124 4.85 -21.08 0.23
CA ILE A 124 3.80 -20.17 -0.26
C ILE A 124 4.32 -18.72 -0.42
N GLY A 125 5.50 -18.41 0.08
CA GLY A 125 6.11 -17.07 0.00
C GLY A 125 5.67 -16.10 1.11
N ARG A 126 4.83 -16.54 2.07
CA ARG A 126 4.35 -15.71 3.17
C ARG A 126 5.43 -15.39 4.20
N LEU A 127 6.28 -16.34 4.51
CA LEU A 127 7.41 -16.21 5.42
C LEU A 127 8.72 -16.24 4.65
N SER A 128 8.96 -15.23 3.82
CA SER A 128 10.22 -15.16 3.09
C SER A 128 11.36 -14.75 4.04
N PRO A 129 12.60 -15.22 3.79
CA PRO A 129 13.77 -14.82 4.58
C PRO A 129 13.98 -13.30 4.63
N GLY A 130 13.50 -12.56 3.63
CA GLY A 130 13.56 -11.10 3.59
C GLY A 130 12.59 -10.40 4.54
N MET A 131 11.58 -11.08 5.07
CA MET A 131 10.64 -10.53 6.05
C MET A 131 11.17 -10.60 7.48
N LEU A 132 12.10 -11.50 7.75
CA LEU A 132 12.73 -11.65 9.05
C LEU A 132 13.84 -10.61 9.17
N HIS A 133 13.56 -9.54 9.90
CA HIS A 133 14.54 -8.51 10.20
C HIS A 133 14.88 -8.57 11.68
N PRO A 134 16.13 -8.83 12.06
CA PRO A 134 16.56 -8.56 13.42
C PRO A 134 16.32 -7.08 13.71
N PRO A 135 15.85 -6.69 14.91
CA PRO A 135 15.71 -5.29 15.26
C PRO A 135 17.06 -4.59 15.07
N PRO A 136 17.09 -3.32 14.62
CA PRO A 136 18.30 -2.54 14.63
C PRO A 136 18.77 -2.42 16.07
N VAL A 137 19.86 -3.12 16.38
CA VAL A 137 20.42 -3.17 17.72
C VAL A 137 21.37 -2.00 17.86
N GLU A 138 20.86 -0.82 18.17
CA GLU A 138 21.74 0.31 18.46
C GLU A 138 22.49 0.18 19.79
N ASN A 139 22.11 -0.72 20.68
CA ASN A 139 22.72 -0.81 22.03
C ASN A 139 22.73 -2.21 22.66
N LEU A 140 22.77 -3.28 21.91
CA LEU A 140 22.87 -4.63 22.49
C LEU A 140 24.15 -5.32 22.02
N SER A 141 24.98 -5.70 23.02
CA SER A 141 26.18 -6.54 22.85
C SER A 141 25.88 -7.99 22.39
N ALA A 142 24.73 -8.22 21.77
CA ALA A 142 24.44 -9.50 21.13
C ALA A 142 25.11 -9.53 19.75
N PRO A 143 25.80 -10.62 19.40
CA PRO A 143 26.38 -10.75 18.07
C PRO A 143 25.27 -10.55 17.04
N ALA A 144 25.51 -9.67 16.07
CA ALA A 144 24.61 -9.47 14.96
C ALA A 144 24.35 -10.84 14.32
N LEU A 145 23.07 -11.22 14.22
CA LEU A 145 22.69 -12.46 13.56
C LEU A 145 23.21 -12.43 12.11
N LEU A 146 24.02 -13.41 11.75
CA LEU A 146 24.58 -13.51 10.41
C LEU A 146 23.45 -13.62 9.37
N PRO A 147 23.62 -13.08 8.16
CA PRO A 147 22.61 -13.18 7.09
C PRO A 147 22.13 -14.61 6.79
N THR A 148 23.01 -15.60 7.05
CA THR A 148 22.70 -17.04 6.95
C THR A 148 21.76 -17.56 8.02
N GLU A 149 21.56 -16.81 9.10
CA GLU A 149 20.65 -17.16 10.19
C GLU A 149 19.21 -16.63 9.97
N ARG A 150 19.05 -15.80 8.96
CA ARG A 150 17.71 -15.35 8.52
C ARG A 150 16.96 -16.56 7.99
N GLY A 151 15.78 -16.83 8.53
CA GLY A 151 14.96 -17.96 8.10
C GLY A 151 15.12 -19.23 8.95
N THR A 152 15.86 -19.19 10.05
CA THR A 152 15.90 -20.29 11.02
C THR A 152 14.57 -20.46 11.80
N GLY A 153 13.65 -19.52 11.62
CA GLY A 153 12.28 -19.61 12.11
C GLY A 153 12.21 -19.78 13.61
N PHE A 154 11.75 -20.95 14.01
CA PHE A 154 11.53 -21.25 15.44
C PHE A 154 12.78 -21.70 16.22
N LEU A 155 13.98 -21.63 15.66
CA LEU A 155 15.20 -21.92 16.41
C LEU A 155 15.54 -20.77 17.34
N THR A 156 15.64 -21.05 18.64
CA THR A 156 15.97 -20.04 19.63
C THR A 156 17.46 -19.68 19.64
N PRO A 157 17.84 -18.46 20.05
CA PRO A 157 19.24 -18.05 20.16
C PRO A 157 20.07 -18.96 21.06
N THR A 158 19.52 -19.43 22.16
CA THR A 158 20.15 -20.37 23.09
C THR A 158 20.47 -21.70 22.41
N TRP A 159 19.58 -22.18 21.57
CA TRP A 159 19.78 -23.39 20.79
C TRP A 159 20.83 -23.22 19.70
N ARG A 160 20.83 -22.09 19.02
CA ARG A 160 21.83 -21.74 18.01
C ARG A 160 23.22 -21.73 18.60
N ALA A 161 23.38 -21.09 19.77
CA ALA A 161 24.65 -21.06 20.49
C ALA A 161 25.14 -22.46 20.88
N ASN A 162 24.25 -23.31 21.38
CA ASN A 162 24.56 -24.69 21.76
C ASN A 162 24.95 -25.55 20.55
N LEU A 163 24.26 -25.39 19.40
CA LEU A 163 24.60 -26.08 18.16
C LEU A 163 25.96 -25.65 17.61
N ALA A 164 26.26 -24.35 17.64
CA ALA A 164 27.56 -23.82 17.22
C ALA A 164 28.71 -24.34 18.07
N LEU A 165 28.52 -24.44 19.40
CA LEU A 165 29.49 -25.02 20.32
C LEU A 165 29.75 -26.51 20.07
N CYS A 166 28.78 -27.24 19.50
CA CYS A 166 28.92 -28.65 19.14
C CYS A 166 29.49 -28.88 17.74
N GLY A 167 29.85 -27.83 17.00
CA GLY A 167 30.43 -27.95 15.65
C GLY A 167 29.44 -28.37 14.55
N PHE A 168 28.15 -28.21 14.79
CA PHE A 168 27.09 -28.52 13.80
C PHE A 168 26.91 -27.38 12.81
N ASP A 169 26.90 -27.72 11.53
CA ASP A 169 26.53 -26.78 10.46
C ASP A 169 25.00 -26.56 10.47
N PHE A 170 24.58 -25.31 10.61
CA PHE A 170 23.19 -24.89 10.71
C PHE A 170 22.32 -25.36 9.52
N ALA A 171 22.88 -25.37 8.33
CA ALA A 171 22.19 -25.80 7.12
C ALA A 171 21.88 -27.31 7.15
N ALA A 172 22.76 -28.10 7.74
CA ALA A 172 22.58 -29.55 7.90
C ALA A 172 21.60 -29.88 9.03
N ALA A 173 21.52 -29.07 10.09
CA ALA A 173 20.64 -29.30 11.23
C ALA A 173 19.14 -29.11 10.91
N LEU A 174 18.81 -28.31 9.92
CA LEU A 174 17.43 -28.09 9.46
C LEU A 174 16.87 -29.26 8.63
N GLY A 175 17.73 -30.10 8.08
CA GLY A 175 17.32 -31.21 7.19
C GLY A 175 17.55 -32.62 7.75
N CYS A 176 18.24 -32.82 8.83
CA CYS A 176 18.69 -34.12 9.27
C CYS A 176 18.31 -34.46 10.71
N GLY A 177 17.33 -35.36 10.84
CA GLY A 177 17.16 -36.26 11.97
C GLY A 177 17.20 -35.74 13.42
N PRO A 178 16.91 -36.58 14.42
CA PRO A 178 16.91 -36.15 15.82
C PRO A 178 18.32 -35.73 16.24
N LEU A 179 18.45 -34.47 16.65
CA LEU A 179 19.66 -33.93 17.24
C LEU A 179 20.10 -34.75 18.46
N PRO A 180 21.39 -35.03 18.65
CA PRO A 180 21.89 -35.78 19.82
C PRO A 180 21.82 -34.88 21.07
N ILE A 181 20.64 -34.85 21.68
CA ILE A 181 20.37 -34.08 22.88
C ILE A 181 20.21 -35.06 24.05
N ALA A 182 20.79 -34.66 25.17
CA ALA A 182 20.55 -35.36 26.43
C ALA A 182 19.05 -35.48 26.70
N PRO A 183 18.53 -36.67 27.09
CA PRO A 183 17.10 -36.97 27.12
C PRO A 183 16.25 -36.07 28.05
N ARG A 184 16.84 -35.14 28.76
CA ARG A 184 16.18 -34.29 29.75
C ARG A 184 15.97 -32.81 29.36
N GLN A 185 16.54 -32.35 28.27
CA GLN A 185 16.37 -30.95 27.85
C GLN A 185 15.62 -30.91 26.53
N ARG A 186 14.31 -30.73 26.56
CA ARG A 186 13.56 -30.36 25.38
C ARG A 186 13.92 -28.94 25.00
N PRO A 187 14.18 -28.67 23.70
CA PRO A 187 14.43 -27.31 23.26
C PRO A 187 13.24 -26.40 23.62
N PRO A 188 13.50 -25.19 24.08
CA PRO A 188 12.43 -24.23 24.24
C PRO A 188 11.77 -23.99 22.88
N ILE A 189 10.47 -23.73 22.89
CA ILE A 189 9.72 -23.45 21.69
C ILE A 189 10.16 -22.09 21.17
N GLY A 190 10.57 -22.02 19.92
CA GLY A 190 10.84 -20.76 19.27
C GLY A 190 9.54 -20.00 19.00
N VAL A 191 9.50 -18.74 19.39
CA VAL A 191 8.39 -17.81 19.16
C VAL A 191 8.88 -16.68 18.30
N VAL A 192 8.24 -16.45 17.17
CA VAL A 192 8.51 -15.31 16.27
C VAL A 192 7.43 -14.27 16.50
N THR A 193 7.82 -13.04 16.79
CA THR A 193 6.87 -11.95 17.07
C THR A 193 6.89 -10.89 15.99
N GLY A 194 5.80 -10.18 15.84
CA GLY A 194 5.77 -8.96 15.06
C GLY A 194 6.75 -7.92 15.61
N ARG A 195 7.33 -7.13 14.73
CA ARG A 195 8.37 -6.15 15.06
C ARG A 195 7.91 -5.14 16.12
N GLU A 196 6.68 -4.67 16.03
CA GLU A 196 6.11 -3.69 16.96
C GLU A 196 5.87 -4.24 18.35
N VAL A 197 5.63 -5.55 18.49
CA VAL A 197 5.50 -6.20 19.80
C VAL A 197 6.78 -6.00 20.62
N LEU A 198 7.94 -6.08 19.98
CA LEU A 198 9.22 -5.88 20.67
C LEU A 198 9.40 -4.44 21.12
N TYR A 199 9.08 -3.45 20.29
CA TYR A 199 9.27 -2.04 20.61
C TYR A 199 8.32 -1.56 21.71
N SER A 200 7.06 -1.98 21.66
CA SER A 200 6.02 -1.49 22.57
C SER A 200 6.07 -2.16 23.95
N SER A 201 6.55 -3.40 24.04
CA SER A 201 6.48 -4.20 25.26
C SER A 201 7.82 -4.41 25.96
N GLY A 202 8.93 -3.92 25.40
CA GLY A 202 10.27 -4.16 25.95
C GLY A 202 10.74 -5.61 25.86
N ILE A 203 10.00 -6.48 25.16
CA ILE A 203 10.38 -7.87 24.89
C ILE A 203 11.55 -7.86 23.92
N ARG A 204 12.50 -8.79 24.07
CA ARG A 204 13.69 -8.89 23.20
C ARG A 204 13.88 -10.30 22.69
N VAL A 205 14.59 -10.43 21.56
CA VAL A 205 15.03 -11.75 21.07
C VAL A 205 15.89 -12.43 22.14
N GLY A 206 15.65 -13.71 22.38
CA GLY A 206 16.27 -14.48 23.44
C GLY A 206 15.56 -14.44 24.80
N MET A 207 14.49 -13.63 24.92
CA MET A 207 13.72 -13.60 26.17
C MET A 207 12.79 -14.80 26.30
N PRO A 208 12.71 -15.41 27.52
CA PRO A 208 11.72 -16.42 27.79
C PRO A 208 10.33 -15.78 27.93
N VAL A 209 9.37 -16.36 27.21
CA VAL A 209 7.99 -15.88 27.17
C VAL A 209 7.00 -17.01 27.43
N GLN A 210 5.80 -16.64 27.77
CA GLN A 210 4.66 -17.52 27.89
C GLN A 210 3.58 -17.07 26.89
N VAL A 211 3.18 -17.97 26.01
CA VAL A 211 2.07 -17.76 25.09
C VAL A 211 0.83 -18.38 25.70
N ALA A 212 -0.16 -17.56 26.02
CA ALA A 212 -1.40 -17.99 26.66
C ALA A 212 -2.58 -17.78 25.70
N ALA A 213 -3.35 -18.83 25.45
CA ALA A 213 -4.57 -18.78 24.66
C ALA A 213 -5.77 -18.37 25.53
N GLY A 214 -6.82 -17.87 24.89
CA GLY A 214 -8.10 -17.59 25.54
C GLY A 214 -8.77 -18.83 26.18
N THR A 215 -8.35 -20.03 25.78
CA THR A 215 -8.76 -21.32 26.35
C THR A 215 -8.17 -21.60 27.74
N GLY A 216 -7.29 -20.75 28.24
CA GLY A 216 -6.55 -20.95 29.49
C GLY A 216 -5.27 -21.81 29.33
N THR A 217 -5.05 -22.41 28.18
CA THR A 217 -3.84 -23.18 27.88
C THR A 217 -2.65 -22.25 27.73
N LYS A 218 -1.50 -22.62 28.32
CA LYS A 218 -0.26 -21.83 28.26
C LYS A 218 0.90 -22.68 27.77
N ILE A 219 1.74 -22.09 26.95
CA ILE A 219 2.96 -22.72 26.42
C ILE A 219 4.14 -21.78 26.72
N SER A 220 5.23 -22.34 27.22
CA SER A 220 6.48 -21.60 27.45
C SER A 220 7.38 -21.71 26.25
N GLY A 221 7.96 -20.60 25.85
CA GLY A 221 8.88 -20.49 24.74
C GLY A 221 9.93 -19.42 24.94
N GLU A 222 10.72 -19.17 23.92
CA GLU A 222 11.73 -18.11 23.83
C GLU A 222 11.54 -17.35 22.53
N ILE A 223 11.68 -16.04 22.56
CA ILE A 223 11.63 -15.26 21.32
C ILE A 223 12.82 -15.61 20.46
N SER A 224 12.57 -16.25 19.33
CA SER A 224 13.61 -16.69 18.38
C SER A 224 13.95 -15.62 17.34
N ASP A 225 12.95 -14.89 16.88
CA ASP A 225 13.12 -13.87 15.82
C ASP A 225 11.92 -12.92 15.76
N THR A 226 12.01 -11.94 14.85
CA THR A 226 10.95 -10.98 14.59
C THR A 226 10.55 -10.98 13.13
N ILE A 227 9.27 -10.70 12.88
CA ILE A 227 8.74 -10.55 11.54
C ILE A 227 8.29 -9.09 11.33
N GLY A 228 8.73 -8.51 10.23
CA GLY A 228 8.27 -7.20 9.75
C GLY A 228 7.56 -7.36 8.42
N THR A 229 6.24 -7.30 8.45
CA THR A 229 5.40 -7.49 7.25
C THR A 229 5.11 -6.18 6.53
N GLY A 230 5.34 -5.05 7.21
CA GLY A 230 4.92 -3.73 6.76
C GLY A 230 3.43 -3.45 6.95
N ILE A 231 2.69 -4.37 7.56
CA ILE A 231 1.29 -4.19 7.95
C ILE A 231 1.25 -4.04 9.46
N LEU A 232 0.95 -2.83 9.92
CA LEU A 232 0.97 -2.47 11.34
C LEU A 232 0.18 -3.44 12.23
N GLU A 233 -0.99 -3.89 11.79
CA GLU A 233 -1.83 -4.81 12.54
C GLU A 233 -1.15 -6.17 12.76
N ILE A 234 -0.46 -6.69 11.75
CA ILE A 234 0.27 -7.96 11.86
C ILE A 234 1.52 -7.74 12.72
N ASP A 235 2.28 -6.70 12.42
CA ASP A 235 3.55 -6.41 13.11
C ASP A 235 3.35 -6.07 14.59
N ARG A 236 2.15 -5.58 14.96
CA ARG A 236 1.79 -5.22 16.33
C ARG A 236 1.22 -6.37 17.15
N PHE A 237 0.59 -7.35 16.53
CA PHE A 237 -0.15 -8.38 17.26
C PHE A 237 0.27 -9.81 16.92
N ALA A 238 0.99 -10.04 15.80
CA ALA A 238 1.32 -11.39 15.40
C ALA A 238 2.34 -12.06 16.31
N VAL A 239 2.01 -13.28 16.71
CA VAL A 239 2.90 -14.19 17.41
C VAL A 239 2.84 -15.54 16.70
N LEU A 240 3.93 -15.89 16.03
CA LEU A 240 4.04 -17.14 15.27
C LEU A 240 4.68 -18.21 16.13
N ILE A 241 4.09 -19.39 16.14
CA ILE A 241 4.58 -20.58 16.85
C ILE A 241 4.48 -21.80 15.92
N PRO A 242 5.23 -22.88 16.19
CA PRO A 242 5.10 -24.11 15.42
C PRO A 242 3.66 -24.66 15.44
N LEU A 243 3.17 -25.14 14.28
CA LEU A 243 1.80 -25.60 14.09
C LEU A 243 1.32 -26.57 15.19
N GLY A 244 2.16 -27.54 15.57
CA GLY A 244 1.80 -28.52 16.59
C GLY A 244 1.50 -27.88 17.95
N HIS A 245 2.18 -26.80 18.30
CA HIS A 245 1.93 -26.03 19.53
C HIS A 245 0.70 -25.14 19.40
N GLY A 246 0.46 -24.57 18.21
CA GLY A 246 -0.78 -23.87 17.92
C GLY A 246 -2.00 -24.78 18.08
N GLN A 247 -1.91 -26.03 17.60
CA GLN A 247 -2.95 -27.04 17.81
C GLN A 247 -3.19 -27.37 19.29
N VAL A 248 -2.14 -27.40 20.11
CA VAL A 248 -2.25 -27.59 21.57
C VAL A 248 -3.01 -26.43 22.22
N LEU A 249 -2.63 -25.20 21.88
CA LEU A 249 -3.26 -23.99 22.42
C LEU A 249 -4.74 -23.88 22.03
N ALA A 250 -5.08 -24.25 20.81
CA ALA A 250 -6.46 -24.24 20.31
C ALA A 250 -7.31 -25.42 20.79
N GLY A 251 -6.72 -26.40 21.47
CA GLY A 251 -7.43 -27.63 21.84
C GLY A 251 -7.68 -28.58 20.67
N TYR A 252 -7.00 -28.39 19.55
CA TYR A 252 -7.12 -29.18 18.30
C TYR A 252 -6.29 -30.46 18.30
N GLN A 253 -5.92 -30.92 19.47
CA GLN A 253 -5.27 -32.22 19.63
C GLN A 253 -6.30 -33.34 19.42
N GLY A 254 -6.04 -34.23 18.48
CA GLY A 254 -6.84 -35.42 18.35
C GLY A 254 -6.74 -36.29 19.60
N LYS A 255 -7.80 -36.34 20.41
CA LYS A 255 -7.93 -37.29 21.53
C LYS A 255 -8.75 -38.49 21.10
N GLY A 256 -8.37 -39.69 21.58
CA GLY A 256 -9.15 -40.91 21.35
C GLY A 256 -9.24 -41.35 19.90
N GLY A 257 -8.16 -41.24 19.13
CA GLY A 257 -8.13 -41.71 17.71
C GLY A 257 -8.70 -40.72 16.69
N LYS A 258 -9.14 -39.54 17.09
CA LYS A 258 -9.54 -38.46 16.17
C LYS A 258 -8.30 -37.83 15.53
N ALA A 259 -8.41 -37.46 14.26
CA ALA A 259 -7.38 -36.72 13.55
C ALA A 259 -7.10 -35.39 14.23
N LYS A 260 -5.85 -34.90 14.18
CA LYS A 260 -5.51 -33.54 14.54
C LYS A 260 -6.33 -32.58 13.71
N GLN A 261 -6.67 -31.43 14.28
CA GLN A 261 -7.43 -30.41 13.58
C GLN A 261 -6.55 -29.19 13.27
N VAL A 262 -6.94 -28.42 12.29
CA VAL A 262 -6.35 -27.14 11.92
C VAL A 262 -7.45 -26.08 11.85
N GLY A 263 -7.11 -24.83 11.96
CA GLY A 263 -8.05 -23.73 11.80
C GLY A 263 -8.45 -23.49 10.35
N GLY A 264 -7.55 -23.87 9.43
CA GLY A 264 -7.78 -23.76 7.99
C GLY A 264 -6.55 -24.09 7.18
N TRP A 265 -6.70 -23.91 5.88
CA TRP A 265 -5.60 -24.01 4.91
C TRP A 265 -5.42 -22.70 4.16
N ARG A 266 -4.18 -22.27 4.05
CA ARG A 266 -3.75 -21.22 3.13
C ARG A 266 -3.45 -21.88 1.80
N ILE A 267 -3.92 -21.28 0.73
CA ILE A 267 -3.83 -21.81 -0.62
C ILE A 267 -3.17 -20.78 -1.51
N GLN A 268 -2.13 -21.19 -2.22
CA GLN A 268 -1.53 -20.40 -3.27
C GLN A 268 -2.08 -20.87 -4.62
N ALA A 269 -2.57 -19.92 -5.40
CA ALA A 269 -3.05 -20.16 -6.76
C ALA A 269 -1.87 -20.18 -7.75
N THR A 270 -2.08 -20.86 -8.87
CA THR A 270 -1.17 -20.75 -10.03
C THR A 270 -1.19 -19.29 -10.52
N PRO A 271 -0.02 -18.72 -10.90
CA PRO A 271 0.03 -17.34 -11.42
C PRO A 271 -0.99 -17.08 -12.54
N ASP A 272 -1.52 -15.86 -12.57
CA ASP A 272 -2.44 -15.34 -13.60
C ASP A 272 -3.85 -15.93 -13.64
N LEU A 273 -4.23 -16.78 -12.67
CA LEU A 273 -5.60 -17.26 -12.56
C LEU A 273 -6.51 -16.29 -11.81
N PRO A 274 -7.76 -16.12 -12.24
CA PRO A 274 -8.74 -15.31 -11.50
C PRO A 274 -9.11 -16.02 -10.19
N LEU A 275 -8.87 -15.34 -9.05
CA LEU A 275 -9.01 -15.96 -7.72
C LEU A 275 -10.46 -16.27 -7.35
N LYS A 276 -11.43 -15.48 -7.82
CA LYS A 276 -12.84 -15.66 -7.44
C LYS A 276 -13.42 -16.98 -7.97
N PRO A 277 -13.31 -17.31 -9.28
CA PRO A 277 -13.74 -18.63 -9.77
C PRO A 277 -13.03 -19.79 -9.07
N LEU A 278 -11.72 -19.67 -8.83
CA LEU A 278 -10.97 -20.69 -8.12
C LEU A 278 -11.45 -20.88 -6.67
N SER A 279 -11.80 -19.78 -5.99
CA SER A 279 -12.36 -19.87 -4.62
C SER A 279 -13.69 -20.60 -4.59
N ASP A 280 -14.56 -20.36 -5.58
CA ASP A 280 -15.85 -21.02 -5.69
C ASP A 280 -15.68 -22.53 -5.99
N GLU A 281 -14.74 -22.89 -6.89
CA GLU A 281 -14.44 -24.28 -7.21
C GLU A 281 -13.85 -25.06 -6.00
N VAL A 282 -12.92 -24.45 -5.25
CA VAL A 282 -12.39 -25.05 -4.02
C VAL A 282 -13.48 -25.19 -2.95
N GLN A 283 -14.37 -24.20 -2.84
CA GLN A 283 -15.49 -24.23 -1.91
C GLN A 283 -16.45 -25.38 -2.24
N ASP A 284 -16.81 -25.54 -3.52
CA ASP A 284 -17.70 -26.61 -3.98
C ASP A 284 -17.08 -28.00 -3.78
N ALA A 285 -15.77 -28.15 -4.02
CA ALA A 285 -15.05 -29.41 -3.84
C ALA A 285 -14.88 -29.83 -2.38
N THR A 286 -14.80 -28.85 -1.45
CA THR A 286 -14.45 -29.12 -0.04
C THR A 286 -15.58 -28.89 0.95
N GLY A 287 -16.61 -28.12 0.58
CA GLY A 287 -17.65 -27.65 1.49
C GLY A 287 -17.16 -26.65 2.54
N LEU A 288 -15.94 -26.15 2.41
CA LEU A 288 -15.35 -25.16 3.31
C LEU A 288 -15.69 -23.75 2.83
N ARG A 289 -15.64 -22.80 3.74
CA ARG A 289 -15.67 -21.40 3.37
C ARG A 289 -14.31 -21.00 2.82
N VAL A 290 -14.28 -20.53 1.58
CA VAL A 290 -13.04 -20.11 0.91
C VAL A 290 -13.13 -18.63 0.59
N ASP A 291 -12.30 -17.84 1.26
CA ASP A 291 -12.23 -16.39 1.06
C ASP A 291 -10.94 -16.05 0.30
N THR A 292 -11.04 -15.15 -0.69
CA THR A 292 -9.87 -14.55 -1.33
C THR A 292 -9.21 -13.54 -0.40
N TRP A 293 -7.93 -13.22 -0.58
CA TRP A 293 -7.25 -12.19 0.19
C TRP A 293 -7.99 -10.82 0.13
N MET A 294 -8.58 -10.49 -1.02
CA MET A 294 -9.37 -9.26 -1.18
C MET A 294 -10.65 -9.27 -0.34
N GLN A 295 -11.32 -10.43 -0.21
CA GLN A 295 -12.51 -10.55 0.63
C GLN A 295 -12.18 -10.48 2.11
N ARG A 296 -11.08 -11.10 2.52
CA ARG A 296 -10.60 -11.04 3.91
C ARG A 296 -10.22 -9.62 4.33
N ARG A 297 -9.60 -8.86 3.43
CA ARG A 297 -9.24 -7.45 3.62
C ARG A 297 -10.31 -6.48 3.09
N GLY A 298 -11.53 -6.96 2.92
CA GLY A 298 -12.62 -6.20 2.29
C GLY A 298 -12.88 -4.83 2.90
N ASN A 299 -12.75 -4.68 4.22
CA ASN A 299 -12.88 -3.37 4.88
C ASN A 299 -11.75 -2.42 4.49
N MET A 300 -10.51 -2.92 4.39
CA MET A 300 -9.36 -2.13 3.96
C MET A 300 -9.50 -1.71 2.50
N VAL A 301 -9.87 -2.65 1.62
CA VAL A 301 -10.08 -2.37 0.19
C VAL A 301 -11.21 -1.34 0.01
N LYS A 302 -12.34 -1.51 0.69
CA LYS A 302 -13.47 -0.54 0.67
C LYS A 302 -13.06 0.84 1.19
N SER A 303 -12.27 0.90 2.26
CA SER A 303 -11.76 2.18 2.79
C SER A 303 -10.85 2.87 1.78
N MET A 304 -10.00 2.12 1.09
CA MET A 304 -9.13 2.64 0.04
C MET A 304 -9.93 3.14 -1.18
N GLU A 305 -10.96 2.40 -1.61
CA GLU A 305 -11.86 2.83 -2.67
C GLU A 305 -12.61 4.12 -2.29
N LEU A 306 -13.13 4.19 -1.06
CA LEU A 306 -13.78 5.38 -0.54
C LEU A 306 -12.83 6.58 -0.53
N GLN A 307 -11.60 6.40 -0.04
CA GLN A 307 -10.57 7.44 -0.03
C GLN A 307 -10.25 7.92 -1.46
N ARG A 308 -10.08 6.99 -2.40
CA ARG A 308 -9.86 7.32 -3.82
C ARG A 308 -11.01 8.15 -4.39
N ASN A 309 -12.27 7.77 -4.10
CA ASN A 309 -13.44 8.48 -4.59
C ASN A 309 -13.56 9.89 -4.00
N ILE A 310 -13.28 10.04 -2.70
CA ILE A 310 -13.25 11.36 -2.03
C ILE A 310 -12.16 12.24 -2.66
N MET A 311 -10.96 11.69 -2.88
CA MET A 311 -9.88 12.45 -3.53
C MET A 311 -10.23 12.83 -4.97
N ALA A 312 -10.86 11.95 -5.73
CA ALA A 312 -11.35 12.28 -7.08
C ALA A 312 -12.33 13.46 -7.05
N LEU A 313 -13.26 13.48 -6.09
CA LEU A 313 -14.20 14.60 -5.90
C LEU A 313 -13.45 15.91 -5.59
N VAL A 314 -12.47 15.88 -4.69
CA VAL A 314 -11.64 17.04 -4.37
C VAL A 314 -10.88 17.54 -5.61
N MET A 315 -10.32 16.62 -6.42
CA MET A 315 -9.63 16.99 -7.65
C MET A 315 -10.58 17.64 -8.67
N VAL A 316 -11.81 17.15 -8.81
CA VAL A 316 -12.84 17.78 -9.65
C VAL A 316 -13.17 19.20 -9.16
N ALA A 317 -13.27 19.40 -7.84
CA ALA A 317 -13.50 20.72 -7.26
C ALA A 317 -12.34 21.70 -7.55
N ILE A 318 -11.10 21.23 -7.44
CA ILE A 318 -9.90 22.03 -7.80
C ILE A 318 -9.93 22.42 -9.29
N GLN A 319 -10.28 21.47 -10.18
CA GLN A 319 -10.41 21.73 -11.60
C GLN A 319 -11.52 22.78 -11.88
N ALA A 320 -12.64 22.72 -11.19
CA ALA A 320 -13.72 23.69 -11.34
C ALA A 320 -13.25 25.10 -10.95
N ILE A 321 -12.49 25.24 -9.86
CA ILE A 321 -11.91 26.53 -9.44
C ILE A 321 -10.97 27.06 -10.54
N ALA A 322 -10.13 26.23 -11.13
CA ALA A 322 -9.24 26.64 -12.20
C ALA A 322 -9.98 27.15 -13.43
N VAL A 323 -11.07 26.51 -13.79
CA VAL A 323 -11.94 26.96 -14.90
C VAL A 323 -12.44 28.39 -14.64
N PHE A 324 -12.88 28.69 -13.42
CA PHE A 324 -13.27 30.05 -13.02
C PHE A 324 -12.13 31.05 -13.14
N ILE A 325 -10.92 30.68 -12.72
CA ILE A 325 -9.74 31.54 -12.85
C ILE A 325 -9.43 31.82 -14.32
N VAL A 326 -9.44 30.78 -15.17
CA VAL A 326 -9.23 30.92 -16.62
C VAL A 326 -10.29 31.85 -17.22
N TYR A 327 -11.56 31.63 -16.92
CA TYR A 327 -12.66 32.48 -17.37
C TYR A 327 -12.46 33.94 -16.95
N ALA A 328 -12.14 34.20 -15.66
CA ALA A 328 -11.93 35.55 -15.13
C ALA A 328 -10.78 36.25 -15.83
N VAL A 329 -9.63 35.58 -15.98
CA VAL A 329 -8.44 36.12 -16.66
C VAL A 329 -8.72 36.46 -18.10
N PHE A 330 -9.37 35.55 -18.85
CA PHE A 330 -9.69 35.83 -20.25
C PHE A 330 -10.78 36.90 -20.41
N SER A 331 -11.73 37.01 -19.48
CA SER A 331 -12.71 38.09 -19.46
C SER A 331 -12.04 39.46 -19.24
N THR A 332 -11.09 39.54 -18.30
CA THR A 332 -10.30 40.76 -18.05
C THR A 332 -9.43 41.09 -19.26
N LEU A 333 -8.79 40.10 -19.87
CA LEU A 333 -7.97 40.27 -21.07
C LEU A 333 -8.79 40.85 -22.23
N VAL A 334 -10.01 40.37 -22.47
CA VAL A 334 -10.93 40.90 -23.49
C VAL A 334 -11.34 42.32 -23.16
N ALA A 335 -11.65 42.63 -21.88
CA ALA A 335 -12.01 43.98 -21.45
C ALA A 335 -10.86 44.96 -21.67
N GLU A 336 -9.62 44.61 -21.29
CA GLU A 336 -8.43 45.45 -21.52
C GLU A 336 -8.13 45.67 -23.02
N LYS A 337 -8.48 44.71 -23.85
CA LYS A 337 -8.22 44.74 -25.31
C LYS A 337 -9.39 45.24 -26.14
N ARG A 338 -10.45 45.75 -25.51
CA ARG A 338 -11.67 46.18 -26.17
C ARG A 338 -11.41 47.22 -27.24
N HIS A 339 -10.53 48.23 -26.98
CA HIS A 339 -10.16 49.26 -27.93
C HIS A 339 -9.40 48.71 -29.16
N ASP A 340 -8.36 47.87 -28.90
CA ASP A 340 -7.58 47.24 -29.98
C ASP A 340 -8.47 46.35 -30.87
N ILE A 341 -9.44 45.63 -30.29
CA ILE A 341 -10.41 44.80 -30.99
C ILE A 341 -11.33 45.65 -31.84
N GLY A 342 -11.79 46.80 -31.32
CA GLY A 342 -12.64 47.74 -32.06
C GLY A 342 -11.95 48.31 -33.29
N VAL A 343 -10.67 48.72 -33.18
CA VAL A 343 -9.85 49.18 -34.29
C VAL A 343 -9.66 48.06 -35.37
N LEU A 344 -9.37 46.85 -34.95
CA LEU A 344 -9.20 45.70 -35.86
C LEU A 344 -10.49 45.39 -36.62
N LEU A 345 -11.65 45.46 -35.96
CA LEU A 345 -12.96 45.26 -36.59
C LEU A 345 -13.26 46.42 -37.57
N GLY A 346 -12.91 47.65 -37.23
CA GLY A 346 -13.02 48.83 -38.09
C GLY A 346 -12.16 48.73 -39.38
N LEU A 347 -10.98 48.11 -39.28
CA LEU A 347 -10.09 47.79 -40.40
C LEU A 347 -10.51 46.54 -41.20
N GLY A 348 -11.67 45.93 -40.89
CA GLY A 348 -12.25 44.85 -41.69
C GLY A 348 -11.87 43.42 -41.21
N ALA A 349 -11.30 43.26 -40.03
CA ALA A 349 -11.06 41.92 -39.47
C ALA A 349 -12.38 41.17 -39.27
N ARG A 350 -12.40 39.87 -39.58
CA ARG A 350 -13.60 39.06 -39.41
C ARG A 350 -13.79 38.74 -37.91
N ARG A 351 -15.03 38.81 -37.43
CA ARG A 351 -15.40 38.46 -36.05
C ARG A 351 -14.92 37.08 -35.63
N ARG A 352 -14.93 36.11 -36.57
CA ARG A 352 -14.44 34.73 -36.35
C ARG A 352 -12.92 34.69 -36.11
N ASP A 353 -12.15 35.58 -36.76
CA ASP A 353 -10.69 35.61 -36.60
C ASP A 353 -10.30 36.10 -35.20
N ILE A 354 -11.07 37.08 -34.68
CA ILE A 354 -10.88 37.61 -33.31
C ILE A 354 -11.26 36.54 -32.27
N ALA A 355 -12.44 35.92 -32.41
CA ALA A 355 -12.86 34.82 -31.53
C ALA A 355 -11.84 33.65 -31.57
N GLY A 356 -11.41 33.28 -32.74
CA GLY A 356 -10.40 32.25 -32.99
C GLY A 356 -9.06 32.55 -32.33
N ALA A 357 -8.62 33.82 -32.33
CA ALA A 357 -7.37 34.25 -31.69
C ALA A 357 -7.42 34.04 -30.15
N PHE A 358 -8.54 34.39 -29.52
CA PHE A 358 -8.72 34.18 -28.09
C PHE A 358 -8.86 32.71 -27.71
N LEU A 359 -9.60 31.93 -28.53
CA LEU A 359 -9.72 30.47 -28.32
C LEU A 359 -8.38 29.77 -28.45
N LEU A 360 -7.60 30.10 -29.50
CA LEU A 360 -6.24 29.56 -29.66
C LEU A 360 -5.31 29.95 -28.54
N ALA A 361 -5.38 31.20 -28.07
CA ALA A 361 -4.62 31.65 -26.91
C ALA A 361 -5.00 30.87 -25.64
N GLY A 362 -6.31 30.65 -25.40
CA GLY A 362 -6.80 29.87 -24.29
C GLY A 362 -6.37 28.40 -24.36
N LEU A 363 -6.52 27.78 -25.52
CA LEU A 363 -6.06 26.41 -25.74
C LEU A 363 -4.54 26.27 -25.52
N ALA A 364 -3.75 27.20 -26.09
CA ALA A 364 -2.31 27.19 -25.90
C ALA A 364 -1.92 27.37 -24.41
N ALA A 365 -2.62 28.25 -23.68
CA ALA A 365 -2.41 28.42 -22.26
C ALA A 365 -2.75 27.13 -21.48
N CYS A 366 -3.85 26.46 -21.81
CA CYS A 366 -4.26 25.20 -21.15
C CYS A 366 -3.27 24.07 -21.45
N VAL A 367 -2.85 23.89 -22.69
CA VAL A 367 -1.92 22.82 -23.07
C VAL A 367 -0.52 23.07 -22.51
N LEU A 368 0.02 24.27 -22.70
CA LEU A 368 1.37 24.61 -22.20
C LEU A 368 1.40 24.64 -20.68
N GLY A 369 0.39 25.22 -20.02
CA GLY A 369 0.23 25.20 -18.59
C GLY A 369 0.05 23.78 -18.05
N GLY A 370 -0.72 22.95 -18.74
CA GLY A 370 -0.89 21.55 -18.40
C GLY A 370 0.40 20.73 -18.49
N ILE A 371 1.17 20.88 -19.57
CA ILE A 371 2.49 20.23 -19.73
C ILE A 371 3.46 20.70 -18.67
N SER A 372 3.50 22.02 -18.40
CA SER A 372 4.35 22.57 -17.33
C SER A 372 3.91 22.04 -15.95
N GLY A 373 2.61 21.90 -15.72
CA GLY A 373 2.04 21.32 -14.50
C GLY A 373 2.43 19.84 -14.33
N TRP A 374 2.40 19.07 -15.42
CA TRP A 374 2.87 17.70 -15.42
C TRP A 374 4.35 17.61 -15.05
N LEU A 375 5.21 18.38 -15.73
CA LEU A 375 6.65 18.40 -15.46
C LEU A 375 6.96 18.84 -14.02
N LEU A 376 6.25 19.85 -13.52
CA LEU A 376 6.39 20.32 -12.14
C LEU A 376 5.93 19.25 -11.14
N GLY A 377 4.77 18.65 -11.37
CA GLY A 377 4.25 17.56 -10.51
C GLY A 377 5.19 16.36 -10.50
N TRP A 378 5.70 15.95 -11.65
CA TRP A 378 6.68 14.89 -11.77
C TRP A 378 8.00 15.22 -11.08
N GLY A 379 8.48 16.45 -11.23
CA GLY A 379 9.67 16.95 -10.54
C GLY A 379 9.52 16.95 -9.01
N VAL A 380 8.34 17.33 -8.51
CA VAL A 380 8.01 17.27 -7.08
C VAL A 380 8.00 15.81 -6.59
N LEU A 381 7.34 14.89 -7.28
CA LEU A 381 7.32 13.47 -6.93
C LEU A 381 8.73 12.87 -6.91
N ALA A 382 9.54 13.14 -7.92
CA ALA A 382 10.92 12.68 -7.99
C ALA A 382 11.80 13.30 -6.90
N GLY A 383 11.50 14.54 -6.51
CA GLY A 383 12.23 15.28 -5.48
C GLY A 383 11.83 14.95 -4.04
N LEU A 384 10.68 14.30 -3.80
CA LEU A 384 10.17 14.03 -2.45
C LEU A 384 11.18 13.23 -1.60
N ASN A 385 11.66 12.11 -2.11
CA ASN A 385 12.56 11.23 -1.38
C ASN A 385 13.97 11.83 -1.19
N PRO A 386 14.64 12.43 -2.20
CA PRO A 386 15.88 13.16 -2.00
C PRO A 386 15.76 14.31 -0.98
N LEU A 387 14.67 15.06 -1.05
CA LEU A 387 14.42 16.18 -0.15
C LEU A 387 14.21 15.71 1.31
N SER A 388 13.41 14.65 1.51
CA SER A 388 13.22 14.02 2.81
C SER A 388 14.54 13.58 3.43
N LYS A 389 15.40 12.94 2.64
CA LYS A 389 16.74 12.52 3.08
C LYS A 389 17.63 13.72 3.40
N ALA A 390 17.61 14.77 2.58
CA ALA A 390 18.44 15.97 2.77
C ALA A 390 18.03 16.76 4.01
N LEU A 391 16.73 16.83 4.32
CA LEU A 391 16.18 17.53 5.48
C LEU A 391 16.20 16.66 6.75
N ASN A 392 16.56 15.38 6.65
CA ASN A 392 16.49 14.39 7.72
C ASN A 392 15.10 14.36 8.41
N MET A 393 14.05 14.65 7.63
CA MET A 393 12.65 14.64 8.06
C MET A 393 11.91 13.52 7.33
N PRO A 394 11.52 12.44 8.01
CA PRO A 394 10.67 11.43 7.40
C PRO A 394 9.31 12.08 7.07
N LEU A 395 8.94 12.09 5.78
CA LEU A 395 7.66 12.65 5.33
C LEU A 395 6.45 11.81 5.79
N PHE A 396 6.69 10.53 6.03
CA PHE A 396 5.69 9.62 6.58
C PHE A 396 6.17 9.05 7.90
N PRO A 397 5.27 8.91 8.90
CA PRO A 397 5.59 8.23 10.14
C PRO A 397 6.09 6.82 9.83
N GLN A 398 7.30 6.49 10.24
CA GLN A 398 7.88 5.15 10.03
C GLN A 398 7.08 4.07 10.76
N ASP A 399 6.27 4.47 11.74
CA ASP A 399 5.37 3.61 12.50
C ASP A 399 4.18 3.10 11.68
N VAL A 400 3.86 3.75 10.56
CA VAL A 400 2.72 3.38 9.69
C VAL A 400 3.19 2.69 8.41
N ILE A 401 4.33 3.11 7.89
CA ILE A 401 4.89 2.58 6.64
C ILE A 401 6.37 2.31 6.85
N TYR A 402 6.74 1.04 6.88
CA TYR A 402 8.13 0.61 7.09
C TYR A 402 9.06 0.83 5.90
N THR A 403 8.62 1.55 4.89
CA THR A 403 9.51 1.97 3.80
C THR A 403 10.12 3.31 4.14
N PRO A 404 11.46 3.43 4.14
CA PRO A 404 12.13 4.71 4.42
C PRO A 404 11.88 5.76 3.34
N GLU A 405 11.25 5.36 2.24
CA GLU A 405 10.95 6.21 1.09
C GLU A 405 9.46 6.36 0.90
N ALA A 406 9.02 7.58 0.57
CA ALA A 406 7.64 7.84 0.20
C ALA A 406 7.29 7.02 -1.05
N PRO A 407 6.26 6.17 -1.00
CA PRO A 407 5.84 5.43 -2.18
C PRO A 407 5.23 6.38 -3.20
N THR A 408 5.82 6.45 -4.38
CA THR A 408 5.36 7.30 -5.48
C THR A 408 5.09 6.46 -6.72
N SER A 409 3.98 6.71 -7.39
CA SER A 409 3.63 6.11 -8.67
C SER A 409 3.70 7.16 -9.78
N PHE A 410 4.31 6.82 -10.90
CA PHE A 410 4.48 7.68 -12.07
C PHE A 410 3.64 7.16 -13.23
N ASP A 411 2.31 7.17 -13.10
CA ASP A 411 1.41 6.79 -14.18
C ASP A 411 1.21 7.98 -15.15
N PRO A 412 1.65 7.91 -16.41
CA PRO A 412 1.52 8.98 -17.38
C PRO A 412 0.08 9.22 -17.84
N LEU A 413 -0.84 8.29 -17.60
CA LEU A 413 -2.25 8.45 -17.98
C LEU A 413 -2.95 9.50 -17.13
N ILE A 414 -2.53 9.66 -15.87
CA ILE A 414 -3.12 10.62 -14.94
C ILE A 414 -2.93 12.07 -15.42
N PRO A 415 -1.69 12.56 -15.64
CA PRO A 415 -1.52 13.93 -16.13
C PRO A 415 -2.14 14.13 -17.49
N LEU A 416 -2.11 13.14 -18.39
CA LEU A 416 -2.75 13.21 -19.70
C LEU A 416 -4.26 13.43 -19.57
N PHE A 417 -4.91 12.72 -18.65
CA PHE A 417 -6.33 12.92 -18.35
C PHE A 417 -6.62 14.35 -17.89
N PHE A 418 -5.86 14.87 -16.90
CA PHE A 418 -6.07 16.22 -16.37
C PHE A 418 -5.78 17.30 -17.41
N ILE A 419 -4.75 17.14 -18.23
CA ILE A 419 -4.44 18.07 -19.33
C ILE A 419 -5.59 18.07 -20.35
N SER A 420 -6.11 16.90 -20.71
CA SER A 420 -7.21 16.77 -21.65
C SER A 420 -8.49 17.42 -21.13
N VAL A 421 -8.86 17.12 -19.90
CA VAL A 421 -10.03 17.72 -19.23
C VAL A 421 -9.87 19.25 -19.16
N MET A 422 -8.71 19.72 -18.70
CA MET A 422 -8.43 21.15 -18.57
C MET A 422 -8.44 21.86 -19.94
N SER A 423 -7.93 21.22 -20.99
CA SER A 423 -7.96 21.77 -22.34
C SER A 423 -9.39 21.93 -22.87
N VAL A 424 -10.23 20.90 -22.71
CA VAL A 424 -11.63 20.93 -23.15
C VAL A 424 -12.43 21.97 -22.38
N VAL A 425 -12.40 21.89 -21.05
CA VAL A 425 -13.18 22.78 -20.18
C VAL A 425 -12.64 24.22 -20.22
N GLY A 426 -11.31 24.38 -20.32
CA GLY A 426 -10.67 25.68 -20.48
C GLY A 426 -11.06 26.37 -21.79
N VAL A 427 -11.14 25.63 -22.90
CA VAL A 427 -11.65 26.18 -24.18
C VAL A 427 -13.10 26.62 -24.03
N ILE A 428 -13.95 25.87 -23.36
CA ILE A 428 -15.35 26.23 -23.09
C ILE A 428 -15.39 27.52 -22.24
N ALA A 429 -14.56 27.61 -21.21
CA ALA A 429 -14.48 28.80 -20.35
C ALA A 429 -14.06 30.06 -21.12
N VAL A 430 -13.13 29.92 -22.07
CA VAL A 430 -12.65 31.01 -22.91
C VAL A 430 -13.64 31.36 -24.05
N ALA A 431 -14.48 30.42 -24.47
CA ALA A 431 -15.43 30.63 -25.54
C ALA A 431 -16.39 31.78 -25.28
N LEU A 432 -16.88 31.93 -24.06
CA LEU A 432 -17.82 33.02 -23.68
C LEU A 432 -17.19 34.42 -23.81
N PRO A 433 -16.02 34.71 -23.19
CA PRO A 433 -15.33 35.99 -23.38
C PRO A 433 -14.89 36.20 -24.84
N ALA A 434 -14.44 35.17 -25.54
CA ALA A 434 -14.07 35.25 -26.95
C ALA A 434 -15.27 35.65 -27.84
N TRP A 435 -16.43 35.06 -27.59
CA TRP A 435 -17.65 35.41 -28.30
C TRP A 435 -18.14 36.83 -27.99
N ARG A 436 -18.01 37.29 -26.74
CA ARG A 436 -18.28 38.69 -26.37
C ARG A 436 -17.32 39.64 -27.09
N ALA A 437 -16.03 39.34 -27.19
CA ALA A 437 -15.06 40.11 -27.92
C ALA A 437 -15.43 40.27 -29.40
N ALA A 438 -15.92 39.21 -30.05
CA ALA A 438 -16.33 39.22 -31.45
C ALA A 438 -17.59 40.03 -31.73
N ARG A 439 -18.41 40.33 -30.71
CA ARG A 439 -19.67 41.12 -30.83
C ARG A 439 -19.50 42.59 -30.52
N ILE A 440 -18.32 43.08 -30.25
CA ILE A 440 -18.03 44.48 -29.98
C ILE A 440 -18.40 45.28 -31.23
N VAL A 441 -19.11 46.42 -31.04
CA VAL A 441 -19.49 47.34 -32.10
C VAL A 441 -18.41 48.41 -32.19
N PRO A 442 -17.73 48.57 -33.36
CA PRO A 442 -16.60 49.49 -33.50
C PRO A 442 -16.94 50.97 -33.20
N VAL A 443 -18.18 51.38 -33.57
CA VAL A 443 -18.64 52.78 -33.43
C VAL A 443 -18.73 53.21 -31.96
N ASP A 444 -19.15 52.30 -31.06
CA ASP A 444 -19.30 52.61 -29.64
C ASP A 444 -17.95 52.87 -28.96
N ILE A 445 -16.92 52.16 -29.39
CA ILE A 445 -15.57 52.27 -28.81
C ILE A 445 -14.84 53.53 -29.30
N LEU A 446 -15.03 53.87 -30.55
CA LEU A 446 -14.42 55.07 -31.14
C LEU A 446 -15.05 56.37 -30.56
N ARG A 447 -16.28 56.26 -30.06
CA ARG A 447 -17.02 57.36 -29.41
C ARG A 447 -16.69 57.49 -27.93
N GLU A 448 -16.34 56.44 -27.22
CA GLU A 448 -15.89 56.48 -25.84
C GLU A 448 -14.44 57.00 -25.65
N GLY A 449 -13.65 57.07 -26.73
CA GLY A 449 -12.24 57.51 -26.73
C GLY A 449 -12.02 58.90 -27.33
N ALA A 450 -13.08 59.61 -27.71
CA ALA A 450 -13.08 61.00 -28.12
C ALA A 450 -13.70 61.88 -26.99
#